data_44ff59d6c092059c2150079079e14dbe
#
_entry.id   44ff59d6c092059c2150079079e14dbe
#
_cell.length_a   1.000
_cell.length_b   1.000
_cell.length_c   1.000
_cell.angle_alpha   90.00
_cell.angle_beta   90.00
_cell.angle_gamma   90.00
#
_symmetry.space_group_name_H-M   'P 1'
#
loop_
_entity.id
_entity.type
_entity.pdbx_description
1 polymer ?
#
loop_
_entity_poly.entity_id
_entity_poly.type
_entity_poly.pdbx_seq_one_letter_code
_entity_poly.pdbx_strand_id
1 'polypeptide(L)'
;LRVLPDFFESQVAEVPDAPSVLFGDTVVDYAELNARANRLARRLIAAGVGPDRLVAIAVPRSVRLIVAVLAVLKAGGAYLPLDPAYPADRLTHMVVDAEPVMLLRTEDVTSLRLDVPEFVLGDPSFEAACERESDGDVTQDERRAPLRPAHLMYVIYTSGSTGVPKGVAVTHSGVADLVSTQARVFGVRPGERVLQWASFSFDAWFWDFTLALLNGGALVMAEQHDLMPGESLRGTMLKHRVDHAVMPPVALGITDSEGLLIGGTITSTGDVCTRSLAAEWSKGRRLYNGYGPTEVTVGASIGGPIDGIQEDVSIGTPWDGGTVYVLDGALGDLRDGTDGELYLAGSGMARGYLNRPGLTASRFVADPYGPPGSRMYRSGDRGRRGPDGELFFTGRVDNQVKVRGFRVELGEVEARLESHRAVEIVVAVVSGEDASSQRIVAYVKPAARHEVTDDQLREHAREALPEHMVPSAVVMLDRFPTLLNGKIDRRELEERAARLALDATAPGTTATADASGEESYERILCAMVNEILKIGHAAPEDNFFDLGGHSVLAAQLARRVRSELGVAVPMRDMLGAGNIAELADIVERTERTERA
;
A
#
# COMPACT_ATOMS: atom_id res chain seq x y z
N LEU A 1 6.84 -3.24 30.42
CA LEU A 1 6.58 -3.55 28.99
C LEU A 1 6.40 -2.22 28.27
N ARG A 2 7.28 -1.96 27.28
CA ARG A 2 7.34 -0.70 26.53
C ARG A 2 6.22 -0.64 25.47
N VAL A 3 5.71 0.58 25.25
CA VAL A 3 4.78 0.93 24.17
C VAL A 3 5.48 1.82 23.13
N LEU A 4 4.88 2.06 21.97
CA LEU A 4 5.54 2.81 20.90
C LEU A 4 6.11 4.18 21.33
N PRO A 5 5.38 5.03 22.08
CA PRO A 5 5.96 6.29 22.57
C PRO A 5 7.28 6.13 23.32
N ASP A 6 7.42 5.09 24.16
CA ASP A 6 8.64 4.86 24.94
C ASP A 6 9.87 4.61 24.05
N PHE A 7 9.70 3.95 22.89
CA PHE A 7 10.78 3.72 21.92
C PHE A 7 11.17 5.02 21.24
N PHE A 8 10.19 5.81 20.80
CA PHE A 8 10.44 7.09 20.15
C PHE A 8 11.14 8.08 21.13
N GLU A 9 10.63 8.22 22.34
CA GLU A 9 11.20 9.09 23.39
C GLU A 9 12.62 8.68 23.76
N SER A 10 12.93 7.37 23.70
CA SER A 10 14.32 6.90 23.88
C SER A 10 15.24 7.39 22.76
N GLN A 11 14.78 7.42 21.51
CA GLN A 11 15.57 7.97 20.40
C GLN A 11 15.73 9.50 20.53
N VAL A 12 14.68 10.21 20.95
CA VAL A 12 14.77 11.65 21.24
C VAL A 12 15.84 11.95 22.28
N ALA A 13 15.90 11.14 23.36
CA ALA A 13 16.90 11.31 24.41
C ALA A 13 18.34 10.99 23.93
N GLU A 14 18.48 10.05 22.98
CA GLU A 14 19.79 9.62 22.46
C GLU A 14 20.33 10.58 21.39
N VAL A 15 19.47 11.06 20.48
CA VAL A 15 19.86 11.86 19.31
C VAL A 15 18.95 13.08 19.09
N PRO A 16 18.78 13.99 20.07
CA PRO A 16 17.79 15.08 20.02
C PRO A 16 17.95 16.00 18.82
N ASP A 17 19.19 16.31 18.42
CA ASP A 17 19.51 17.25 17.36
C ASP A 17 19.65 16.58 15.96
N ALA A 18 19.46 15.25 15.90
CA ALA A 18 19.52 14.54 14.62
C ALA A 18 18.25 14.82 13.79
N PRO A 19 18.36 14.90 12.45
CA PRO A 19 17.18 14.97 11.58
C PRO A 19 16.25 13.77 11.81
N SER A 20 14.98 14.04 12.05
CA SER A 20 13.93 13.02 12.21
C SER A 20 13.02 12.92 10.99
N VAL A 21 12.61 14.06 10.41
CA VAL A 21 11.73 14.12 9.24
C VAL A 21 12.26 15.13 8.23
N LEU A 22 12.33 14.70 6.97
CA LEU A 22 12.62 15.55 5.82
C LEU A 22 11.40 15.59 4.90
N PHE A 23 10.90 16.80 4.58
CA PHE A 23 9.81 16.98 3.62
C PHE A 23 10.07 18.25 2.78
N GLY A 24 10.34 18.08 1.48
CA GLY A 24 10.81 19.17 0.64
C GLY A 24 12.13 19.75 1.17
N ASP A 25 12.13 21.07 1.45
CA ASP A 25 13.26 21.79 2.05
C ASP A 25 13.16 21.84 3.60
N THR A 26 12.07 21.33 4.17
CA THR A 26 11.87 21.32 5.63
C THR A 26 12.59 20.14 6.24
N VAL A 27 13.40 20.42 7.26
CA VAL A 27 14.05 19.42 8.10
C VAL A 27 13.64 19.69 9.54
N VAL A 28 13.13 18.67 10.21
CA VAL A 28 12.75 18.71 11.63
C VAL A 28 13.60 17.70 12.38
N ASP A 29 14.21 18.11 13.49
CA ASP A 29 14.98 17.23 14.36
C ASP A 29 14.08 16.45 15.32
N TYR A 30 14.67 15.51 16.06
CA TYR A 30 13.93 14.65 16.99
C TYR A 30 13.32 15.45 18.16
N ALA A 31 14.06 16.43 18.71
CA ALA A 31 13.59 17.24 19.83
C ALA A 31 12.37 18.09 19.43
N GLU A 32 12.42 18.76 18.28
CA GLU A 32 11.32 19.56 17.77
C GLU A 32 10.10 18.71 17.41
N LEU A 33 10.30 17.57 16.74
CA LEU A 33 9.21 16.63 16.42
C LEU A 33 8.52 16.15 17.69
N ASN A 34 9.29 15.80 18.73
CA ASN A 34 8.78 15.38 20.01
C ASN A 34 7.99 16.48 20.71
N ALA A 35 8.55 17.70 20.78
CA ALA A 35 7.91 18.85 21.38
C ALA A 35 6.54 19.16 20.74
N ARG A 36 6.47 19.16 19.40
CA ARG A 36 5.21 19.36 18.67
C ARG A 36 4.20 18.26 18.97
N ALA A 37 4.64 17.00 18.98
CA ALA A 37 3.78 15.86 19.27
C ALA A 37 3.26 15.88 20.72
N ASN A 38 4.09 16.26 21.69
CA ASN A 38 3.72 16.36 23.10
C ASN A 38 2.65 17.43 23.35
N ARG A 39 2.79 18.61 22.71
CA ARG A 39 1.80 19.69 22.79
C ARG A 39 0.45 19.26 22.23
N LEU A 40 0.44 18.68 21.04
CA LEU A 40 -0.79 18.18 20.42
C LEU A 40 -1.40 17.03 21.24
N ALA A 41 -0.60 16.12 21.78
CA ALA A 41 -1.07 15.02 22.62
C ALA A 41 -1.85 15.50 23.84
N ARG A 42 -1.41 16.59 24.51
CA ARG A 42 -2.14 17.18 25.65
C ARG A 42 -3.49 17.75 25.25
N ARG A 43 -3.58 18.38 24.06
CA ARG A 43 -4.87 18.83 23.50
C ARG A 43 -5.80 17.65 23.25
N LEU A 44 -5.28 16.54 22.73
CA LEU A 44 -6.04 15.31 22.51
C LEU A 44 -6.53 14.68 23.82
N ILE A 45 -5.66 14.61 24.84
CA ILE A 45 -6.03 14.11 26.17
C ILE A 45 -7.15 14.96 26.78
N ALA A 46 -7.01 16.30 26.71
CA ALA A 46 -8.04 17.23 27.21
C ALA A 46 -9.37 17.05 26.47
N ALA A 47 -9.34 16.70 25.18
CA ALA A 47 -10.52 16.42 24.37
C ALA A 47 -11.07 14.99 24.53
N GLY A 48 -10.48 14.16 25.40
CA GLY A 48 -11.01 12.84 25.75
C GLY A 48 -10.36 11.65 25.07
N VAL A 49 -9.27 11.85 24.33
CA VAL A 49 -8.49 10.77 23.75
C VAL A 49 -7.74 10.00 24.84
N GLY A 50 -7.66 8.69 24.72
CA GLY A 50 -6.99 7.79 25.63
C GLY A 50 -7.01 6.34 25.11
N PRO A 51 -6.60 5.36 25.94
CA PRO A 51 -6.50 3.96 25.52
C PRO A 51 -7.78 3.42 24.89
N ASP A 52 -7.60 2.71 23.77
CA ASP A 52 -8.66 2.12 22.93
C ASP A 52 -9.67 3.16 22.36
N ARG A 53 -9.31 4.44 22.29
CA ARG A 53 -10.08 5.47 21.59
C ARG A 53 -9.46 5.74 20.22
N LEU A 54 -10.29 5.63 19.17
CA LEU A 54 -9.84 5.87 17.79
C LEU A 54 -9.91 7.36 17.46
N VAL A 55 -8.84 7.85 16.85
CA VAL A 55 -8.74 9.20 16.28
C VAL A 55 -8.55 9.06 14.77
N ALA A 56 -9.51 9.56 14.00
CA ALA A 56 -9.40 9.62 12.56
C ALA A 56 -8.38 10.69 12.14
N ILE A 57 -7.50 10.35 11.21
CA ILE A 57 -6.47 11.27 10.69
C ILE A 57 -6.65 11.38 9.18
N ALA A 58 -7.08 12.55 8.72
CA ALA A 58 -7.23 12.92 7.31
C ALA A 58 -6.27 14.09 7.00
N VAL A 59 -4.99 13.79 7.02
CA VAL A 59 -3.89 14.75 6.83
C VAL A 59 -3.02 14.27 5.67
N PRO A 60 -2.78 15.10 4.64
CA PRO A 60 -1.87 14.78 3.55
C PRO A 60 -0.44 14.52 4.04
N ARG A 61 0.39 13.92 3.19
CA ARG A 61 1.82 13.71 3.46
C ARG A 61 2.47 15.04 3.86
N SER A 62 2.98 15.09 5.06
CA SER A 62 3.60 16.31 5.63
C SER A 62 4.21 15.99 7.00
N VAL A 63 5.03 16.91 7.51
CA VAL A 63 5.49 16.86 8.91
C VAL A 63 4.29 16.81 9.89
N ARG A 64 3.19 17.52 9.57
CA ARG A 64 1.97 17.50 10.40
C ARG A 64 1.35 16.10 10.54
N LEU A 65 1.41 15.28 9.50
CA LEU A 65 0.95 13.89 9.58
C LEU A 65 1.73 13.10 10.64
N ILE A 66 3.06 13.23 10.63
CA ILE A 66 3.92 12.53 11.61
C ILE A 66 3.66 13.03 13.03
N VAL A 67 3.54 14.35 13.21
CA VAL A 67 3.16 14.96 14.49
C VAL A 67 1.80 14.44 14.97
N ALA A 68 0.79 14.37 14.08
CA ALA A 68 -0.54 13.88 14.41
C ALA A 68 -0.52 12.41 14.89
N VAL A 69 0.17 11.54 14.15
CA VAL A 69 0.31 10.11 14.52
C VAL A 69 0.99 9.97 15.87
N LEU A 70 2.14 10.62 16.07
CA LEU A 70 2.86 10.58 17.35
C LEU A 70 2.01 11.12 18.50
N ALA A 71 1.30 12.23 18.28
CA ALA A 71 0.45 12.84 19.29
C ALA A 71 -0.70 11.93 19.73
N VAL A 72 -1.37 11.26 18.78
CA VAL A 72 -2.42 10.28 19.09
C VAL A 72 -1.86 9.13 19.92
N LEU A 73 -0.70 8.58 19.55
CA LEU A 73 -0.05 7.48 20.26
C LEU A 73 0.44 7.91 21.65
N LYS A 74 1.00 9.13 21.78
CA LYS A 74 1.42 9.71 23.06
C LYS A 74 0.23 10.00 23.99
N ALA A 75 -0.92 10.41 23.46
CA ALA A 75 -2.17 10.54 24.21
C ALA A 75 -2.73 9.19 24.69
N GLY A 76 -2.20 8.08 24.17
CA GLY A 76 -2.66 6.73 24.43
C GLY A 76 -3.77 6.26 23.50
N GLY A 77 -4.20 7.08 22.53
CA GLY A 77 -5.18 6.73 21.52
C GLY A 77 -4.63 5.83 20.41
N ALA A 78 -5.51 5.38 19.52
CA ALA A 78 -5.15 4.65 18.32
C ALA A 78 -5.57 5.45 17.07
N TYR A 79 -4.73 5.48 16.05
CA TYR A 79 -5.06 6.22 14.84
C TYR A 79 -5.85 5.37 13.85
N LEU A 80 -6.77 6.03 13.14
CA LEU A 80 -7.50 5.52 11.99
C LEU A 80 -7.11 6.36 10.77
N PRO A 81 -6.31 5.84 9.83
CA PRO A 81 -5.96 6.58 8.64
C PRO A 81 -7.18 6.72 7.72
N LEU A 82 -7.45 7.96 7.31
CA LEU A 82 -8.46 8.28 6.30
C LEU A 82 -7.75 9.00 5.14
N ASP A 83 -7.58 8.32 4.01
CA ASP A 83 -7.01 8.94 2.82
C ASP A 83 -8.07 9.79 2.11
N PRO A 84 -7.90 11.13 2.02
CA PRO A 84 -8.88 11.99 1.37
C PRO A 84 -9.11 11.68 -0.11
N ALA A 85 -8.20 10.92 -0.74
CA ALA A 85 -8.34 10.46 -2.13
C ALA A 85 -9.29 9.27 -2.28
N TYR A 86 -9.71 8.64 -1.17
CA TYR A 86 -10.69 7.55 -1.25
C TYR A 86 -12.11 8.05 -1.54
N PRO A 87 -12.92 7.24 -2.22
CA PRO A 87 -14.34 7.56 -2.43
C PRO A 87 -15.07 7.88 -1.13
N ALA A 88 -16.00 8.84 -1.20
CA ALA A 88 -16.75 9.32 -0.02
C ALA A 88 -17.52 8.19 0.68
N ASP A 89 -18.11 7.26 -0.08
CA ASP A 89 -18.83 6.10 0.47
C ASP A 89 -17.90 5.19 1.30
N ARG A 90 -16.67 4.97 0.82
CA ARG A 90 -15.67 4.19 1.54
C ARG A 90 -15.27 4.86 2.86
N LEU A 91 -14.99 6.16 2.80
CA LEU A 91 -14.63 6.94 4.00
C LEU A 91 -15.78 6.96 5.02
N THR A 92 -17.01 7.14 4.53
CA THR A 92 -18.22 7.07 5.37
C THR A 92 -18.36 5.72 6.04
N HIS A 93 -18.18 4.62 5.29
CA HIS A 93 -18.21 3.27 5.86
C HIS A 93 -17.16 3.09 6.96
N MET A 94 -15.91 3.49 6.70
CA MET A 94 -14.81 3.36 7.68
C MET A 94 -15.13 4.13 8.97
N VAL A 95 -15.69 5.32 8.86
CA VAL A 95 -16.02 6.15 10.01
C VAL A 95 -17.20 5.60 10.79
N VAL A 96 -18.27 5.18 10.11
CA VAL A 96 -19.46 4.60 10.76
C VAL A 96 -19.12 3.29 11.48
N ASP A 97 -18.26 2.45 10.87
CA ASP A 97 -17.84 1.17 11.47
C ASP A 97 -16.83 1.36 12.61
N ALA A 98 -15.92 2.35 12.52
CA ALA A 98 -14.87 2.56 13.50
C ALA A 98 -15.27 3.48 14.66
N GLU A 99 -16.30 4.32 14.50
CA GLU A 99 -16.79 5.26 15.50
C GLU A 99 -15.66 6.07 16.18
N PRO A 100 -14.80 6.80 15.41
CA PRO A 100 -13.72 7.57 15.98
C PRO A 100 -14.27 8.67 16.90
N VAL A 101 -13.57 8.96 17.99
CA VAL A 101 -13.99 10.01 18.93
C VAL A 101 -13.58 11.41 18.48
N MET A 102 -12.73 11.53 17.49
CA MET A 102 -12.18 12.79 16.98
C MET A 102 -11.66 12.62 15.56
N LEU A 103 -11.68 13.74 14.80
CA LEU A 103 -11.03 13.89 13.50
C LEU A 103 -9.88 14.91 13.59
N LEU A 104 -8.70 14.53 13.11
CA LEU A 104 -7.61 15.44 12.79
C LEU A 104 -7.56 15.62 11.28
N ARG A 105 -7.64 16.86 10.80
CA ARG A 105 -7.54 17.19 9.37
C ARG A 105 -6.78 18.50 9.15
N THR A 106 -6.43 18.78 7.92
CA THR A 106 -5.93 20.10 7.47
C THR A 106 -7.06 20.90 6.81
N GLU A 107 -6.85 22.21 6.60
CA GLU A 107 -7.88 23.11 6.05
C GLU A 107 -8.30 22.72 4.61
N ASP A 108 -7.38 22.18 3.82
CA ASP A 108 -7.59 21.74 2.44
C ASP A 108 -8.46 20.46 2.34
N VAL A 109 -8.57 19.68 3.42
CA VAL A 109 -9.44 18.50 3.47
C VAL A 109 -10.86 18.93 3.86
N THR A 110 -11.67 19.29 2.87
CA THR A 110 -13.05 19.76 3.05
C THR A 110 -14.12 18.71 2.74
N SER A 111 -13.73 17.62 2.10
CA SER A 111 -14.64 16.55 1.65
C SER A 111 -15.19 15.67 2.78
N LEU A 112 -14.48 15.59 3.90
CA LEU A 112 -14.87 14.81 5.07
C LEU A 112 -15.64 15.68 6.06
N ARG A 113 -16.95 15.44 6.17
CA ARG A 113 -17.79 16.02 7.23
C ARG A 113 -18.28 14.89 8.11
N LEU A 114 -17.66 14.77 9.29
CA LEU A 114 -18.02 13.77 10.29
C LEU A 114 -18.75 14.47 11.43
N ASP A 115 -19.73 13.81 12.01
CA ASP A 115 -20.39 14.29 13.23
C ASP A 115 -19.58 13.90 14.49
N VAL A 116 -18.32 14.32 14.50
CA VAL A 116 -17.39 14.14 15.63
C VAL A 116 -16.59 15.43 15.85
N PRO A 117 -16.11 15.69 17.07
CA PRO A 117 -15.19 16.81 17.32
C PRO A 117 -14.00 16.76 16.37
N GLU A 118 -13.58 17.94 15.87
CA GLU A 118 -12.44 18.01 14.96
C GLU A 118 -11.39 19.02 15.43
N PHE A 119 -10.13 18.74 15.12
CA PHE A 119 -9.03 19.69 15.16
C PHE A 119 -8.49 19.91 13.75
N VAL A 120 -8.43 21.18 13.35
CA VAL A 120 -7.87 21.61 12.07
C VAL A 120 -6.42 21.99 12.27
N LEU A 121 -5.53 21.12 11.82
CA LEU A 121 -4.09 21.34 11.93
C LEU A 121 -3.64 22.41 10.92
N GLY A 122 -2.94 23.41 11.40
CA GLY A 122 -2.56 24.59 10.63
C GLY A 122 -3.47 25.79 10.83
N ASP A 123 -4.64 25.63 11.50
CA ASP A 123 -5.43 26.78 11.97
C ASP A 123 -4.62 27.61 12.98
N PRO A 124 -4.42 28.93 12.75
CA PRO A 124 -3.56 29.73 13.61
C PRO A 124 -4.01 29.77 15.07
N SER A 125 -5.32 29.73 15.34
CA SER A 125 -5.86 29.74 16.70
C SER A 125 -5.63 28.42 17.43
N PHE A 126 -5.72 27.33 16.68
CA PHE A 126 -5.44 25.97 17.21
C PHE A 126 -3.94 25.80 17.48
N GLU A 127 -3.08 26.20 16.55
CA GLU A 127 -1.61 26.14 16.73
C GLU A 127 -1.17 26.97 17.93
N ALA A 128 -1.68 28.21 18.07
CA ALA A 128 -1.41 29.03 19.25
C ALA A 128 -1.95 28.41 20.56
N ALA A 129 -3.00 27.59 20.50
CA ALA A 129 -3.46 26.83 21.64
C ALA A 129 -2.52 25.66 21.98
N CYS A 130 -1.98 24.97 20.97
CA CYS A 130 -0.96 23.94 21.16
C CYS A 130 0.33 24.51 21.75
N GLU A 131 0.80 25.67 21.29
CA GLU A 131 2.03 26.30 21.78
C GLU A 131 2.00 26.64 23.28
N ARG A 132 0.83 26.77 23.89
CA ARG A 132 0.68 26.99 25.33
C ARG A 132 0.81 25.72 26.17
N GLU A 133 0.73 24.55 25.54
CA GLU A 133 0.90 23.27 26.24
C GLU A 133 2.40 22.98 26.47
N SER A 134 2.69 22.15 27.49
CA SER A 134 4.06 21.69 27.75
C SER A 134 4.61 20.86 26.59
N ASP A 135 5.88 21.03 26.28
CA ASP A 135 6.62 20.25 25.29
C ASP A 135 7.35 19.03 25.85
N GLY A 136 7.39 18.87 27.19
CA GLY A 136 7.94 17.66 27.82
C GLY A 136 7.11 16.42 27.56
N ASP A 137 7.69 15.24 27.70
CA ASP A 137 7.03 13.97 27.43
C ASP A 137 5.75 13.79 28.27
N VAL A 138 4.74 13.19 27.63
CA VAL A 138 3.45 12.91 28.27
C VAL A 138 3.59 11.75 29.24
N THR A 139 3.33 12.00 30.52
CA THR A 139 3.42 11.00 31.59
C THR A 139 2.20 10.08 31.64
N GLN A 140 2.33 8.95 32.34
CA GLN A 140 1.19 8.03 32.52
C GLN A 140 0.04 8.68 33.33
N ASP A 141 0.37 9.61 34.27
CA ASP A 141 -0.61 10.29 35.10
C ASP A 141 -1.38 11.39 34.33
N GLU A 142 -0.80 11.95 33.27
CA GLU A 142 -1.48 12.90 32.39
C GLU A 142 -2.49 12.20 31.48
N ARG A 143 -2.27 10.92 31.13
CA ARG A 143 -3.19 10.13 30.29
C ARG A 143 -4.47 9.82 31.04
N ARG A 144 -5.56 9.66 30.32
CA ARG A 144 -6.87 9.31 30.90
C ARG A 144 -6.88 7.94 31.61
N ALA A 145 -5.99 7.05 31.19
CA ALA A 145 -5.67 5.79 31.86
C ALA A 145 -4.26 5.35 31.43
N PRO A 146 -3.58 4.50 32.22
CA PRO A 146 -2.25 4.00 31.85
C PRO A 146 -2.25 3.27 30.54
N LEU A 147 -1.35 3.67 29.63
CA LEU A 147 -1.16 2.99 28.35
C LEU A 147 -0.42 1.66 28.55
N ARG A 148 -0.90 0.60 27.90
CA ARG A 148 -0.38 -0.77 28.01
C ARG A 148 -0.18 -1.38 26.62
N PRO A 149 0.71 -2.37 26.46
CA PRO A 149 0.94 -3.03 25.16
C PRO A 149 -0.32 -3.62 24.52
N ALA A 150 -1.28 -4.09 25.31
CA ALA A 150 -2.53 -4.66 24.81
C ALA A 150 -3.53 -3.62 24.25
N HIS A 151 -3.30 -2.31 24.49
CA HIS A 151 -4.15 -1.27 23.90
C HIS A 151 -3.87 -1.10 22.41
N LEU A 152 -4.89 -0.62 21.69
CA LEU A 152 -4.81 -0.37 20.25
C LEU A 152 -3.78 0.72 19.94
N MET A 153 -3.10 0.53 18.85
CA MET A 153 -2.16 1.47 18.25
C MET A 153 -2.73 2.07 16.96
N TYR A 154 -3.34 1.23 16.14
CA TYR A 154 -4.05 1.66 14.95
C TYR A 154 -5.15 0.67 14.53
N VAL A 155 -6.07 1.17 13.70
CA VAL A 155 -7.01 0.36 12.93
C VAL A 155 -6.82 0.70 11.45
N ILE A 156 -6.40 -0.27 10.66
CA ILE A 156 -6.23 -0.13 9.21
C ILE A 156 -7.29 -0.98 8.51
N TYR A 157 -8.02 -0.37 7.56
CA TYR A 157 -9.03 -1.07 6.77
C TYR A 157 -8.41 -1.77 5.58
N THR A 158 -8.70 -3.05 5.47
CA THR A 158 -8.32 -3.89 4.33
C THR A 158 -9.56 -4.36 3.58
N SER A 159 -9.39 -4.80 2.33
CA SER A 159 -10.47 -5.42 1.56
C SER A 159 -11.08 -6.62 2.31
N GLY A 160 -12.38 -6.81 2.16
CA GLY A 160 -13.13 -7.85 2.87
C GLY A 160 -13.68 -8.92 1.95
N SER A 161 -13.49 -10.20 2.31
CA SER A 161 -14.01 -11.35 1.55
C SER A 161 -15.54 -11.40 1.43
N THR A 162 -16.25 -10.60 2.23
CA THR A 162 -17.71 -10.45 2.20
C THR A 162 -18.18 -9.25 1.40
N GLY A 163 -17.30 -8.60 0.65
CA GLY A 163 -17.61 -7.41 -0.14
C GLY A 163 -17.61 -6.10 0.65
N VAL A 164 -17.25 -6.13 1.94
CA VAL A 164 -17.23 -4.94 2.81
C VAL A 164 -15.85 -4.83 3.45
N PRO A 165 -15.20 -3.65 3.44
CA PRO A 165 -13.92 -3.44 4.11
C PRO A 165 -13.97 -3.79 5.59
N LYS A 166 -12.85 -4.32 6.10
CA LYS A 166 -12.71 -4.74 7.51
C LYS A 166 -11.55 -4.02 8.17
N GLY A 167 -11.78 -3.45 9.35
CA GLY A 167 -10.76 -2.80 10.16
C GLY A 167 -9.93 -3.82 10.94
N VAL A 168 -8.62 -3.86 10.71
CA VAL A 168 -7.67 -4.69 11.47
C VAL A 168 -7.18 -3.90 12.68
N ALA A 169 -7.47 -4.39 13.89
CA ALA A 169 -7.18 -3.72 15.16
C ALA A 169 -5.83 -4.18 15.72
N VAL A 170 -4.77 -3.40 15.49
CA VAL A 170 -3.40 -3.71 15.90
C VAL A 170 -3.05 -3.01 17.22
N THR A 171 -2.31 -3.71 18.09
CA THR A 171 -1.94 -3.25 19.43
C THR A 171 -0.45 -2.88 19.51
N HIS A 172 -0.04 -2.26 20.62
CA HIS A 172 1.38 -1.99 20.87
C HIS A 172 2.21 -3.25 21.20
N SER A 173 1.59 -4.42 21.37
CA SER A 173 2.28 -5.63 21.84
C SER A 173 3.44 -6.08 20.95
N GLY A 174 3.31 -5.94 19.63
CA GLY A 174 4.34 -6.34 18.66
C GLY A 174 5.47 -5.34 18.44
N VAL A 175 5.37 -4.12 19.00
CA VAL A 175 6.32 -3.03 18.68
C VAL A 175 7.74 -3.36 19.11
N ALA A 176 7.91 -3.98 20.30
CA ALA A 176 9.24 -4.31 20.81
C ALA A 176 9.99 -5.28 19.88
N ASP A 177 9.30 -6.30 19.40
CA ASP A 177 9.86 -7.33 18.52
C ASP A 177 10.09 -6.78 17.10
N LEU A 178 9.19 -5.91 16.63
CA LEU A 178 9.37 -5.17 15.39
C LEU A 178 10.66 -4.33 15.41
N VAL A 179 10.84 -3.50 16.45
CA VAL A 179 12.04 -2.64 16.61
C VAL A 179 13.30 -3.49 16.74
N SER A 180 13.26 -4.57 17.54
CA SER A 180 14.39 -5.50 17.67
C SER A 180 14.79 -6.11 16.32
N THR A 181 13.80 -6.59 15.56
CA THR A 181 14.04 -7.15 14.22
C THR A 181 14.62 -6.10 13.28
N GLN A 182 14.03 -4.89 13.26
CA GLN A 182 14.52 -3.79 12.41
C GLN A 182 15.96 -3.40 12.76
N ALA A 183 16.29 -3.26 14.04
CA ALA A 183 17.63 -2.92 14.48
C ALA A 183 18.65 -4.00 14.08
N ARG A 184 18.30 -5.28 14.26
CA ARG A 184 19.18 -6.41 13.92
C ARG A 184 19.40 -6.59 12.43
N VAL A 185 18.34 -6.45 11.62
CA VAL A 185 18.36 -6.75 10.19
C VAL A 185 18.88 -5.57 9.38
N PHE A 186 18.38 -4.38 9.63
CA PHE A 186 18.68 -3.20 8.82
C PHE A 186 19.81 -2.36 9.40
N GLY A 187 19.87 -2.26 10.75
CA GLY A 187 20.93 -1.54 11.46
C GLY A 187 20.98 -0.06 11.07
N VAL A 188 19.82 0.59 10.99
CA VAL A 188 19.71 2.03 10.71
C VAL A 188 20.48 2.82 11.76
N ARG A 189 21.26 3.79 11.32
CA ARG A 189 22.11 4.63 12.17
C ARG A 189 21.63 6.08 12.17
N PRO A 190 21.93 6.87 13.21
CA PRO A 190 21.63 8.29 13.21
C PRO A 190 22.17 9.00 11.96
N GLY A 191 21.28 9.78 11.32
CA GLY A 191 21.59 10.47 10.07
C GLY A 191 21.35 9.68 8.78
N GLU A 192 21.17 8.35 8.84
CA GLU A 192 20.73 7.56 7.69
C GLU A 192 19.27 7.84 7.36
N ARG A 193 18.93 7.74 6.09
CA ARG A 193 17.66 8.22 5.52
C ARG A 193 16.82 7.05 5.04
N VAL A 194 15.62 6.97 5.59
CA VAL A 194 14.60 5.96 5.23
C VAL A 194 13.53 6.61 4.37
N LEU A 195 13.28 6.08 3.20
CA LEU A 195 12.21 6.56 2.32
C LEU A 195 10.84 6.20 2.91
N GLN A 196 9.97 7.18 3.04
CA GLN A 196 8.56 6.96 3.32
C GLN A 196 7.80 6.86 2.00
N TRP A 197 7.65 5.66 1.48
CA TRP A 197 7.02 5.41 0.17
C TRP A 197 5.54 5.05 0.27
N ALA A 198 5.16 4.14 1.16
CA ALA A 198 3.81 3.61 1.26
C ALA A 198 2.76 4.69 1.59
N SER A 199 1.51 4.52 1.13
CA SER A 199 0.39 5.36 1.57
C SER A 199 0.08 5.14 3.05
N PHE A 200 -0.31 6.20 3.76
CA PHE A 200 -0.71 6.18 5.17
C PHE A 200 -1.84 5.18 5.47
N SER A 201 -2.66 4.85 4.49
CA SER A 201 -3.74 3.87 4.61
C SER A 201 -3.29 2.41 4.61
N PHE A 202 -1.99 2.13 4.44
CA PHE A 202 -1.40 0.79 4.46
C PHE A 202 -0.43 0.61 5.62
N ASP A 203 -0.34 -0.58 6.14
CA ASP A 203 0.56 -0.93 7.25
C ASP A 203 2.04 -0.86 6.87
N ALA A 204 2.40 -0.99 5.60
CA ALA A 204 3.76 -0.74 5.11
C ALA A 204 4.24 0.70 5.42
N TRP A 205 3.31 1.68 5.52
CA TRP A 205 3.63 3.03 6.01
C TRP A 205 4.19 2.99 7.44
N PHE A 206 3.60 2.15 8.27
CA PHE A 206 4.06 1.97 9.66
C PHE A 206 5.46 1.32 9.72
N TRP A 207 5.78 0.45 8.76
CA TRP A 207 7.14 -0.07 8.63
C TRP A 207 8.16 1.05 8.38
N ASP A 208 7.92 1.90 7.35
CA ASP A 208 8.80 3.03 7.04
C ASP A 208 8.98 3.95 8.25
N PHE A 209 7.86 4.29 8.90
CA PHE A 209 7.81 5.14 10.08
C PHE A 209 8.65 4.57 11.24
N THR A 210 8.48 3.29 11.58
CA THR A 210 9.19 2.66 12.70
C THR A 210 10.65 2.39 12.36
N LEU A 211 10.95 2.02 11.12
CA LEU A 211 12.32 1.80 10.66
C LEU A 211 13.16 3.07 10.79
N ALA A 212 12.60 4.23 10.48
CA ALA A 212 13.26 5.51 10.68
C ALA A 212 13.26 5.92 12.16
N LEU A 213 12.09 6.24 12.68
CA LEU A 213 11.95 7.04 13.90
C LEU A 213 12.18 6.27 15.20
N LEU A 214 12.09 4.94 15.18
CA LEU A 214 12.37 4.11 16.36
C LEU A 214 13.79 3.52 16.35
N ASN A 215 14.60 3.84 15.32
CA ASN A 215 16.00 3.41 15.18
C ASN A 215 16.97 4.58 14.98
N GLY A 216 16.54 5.83 15.21
CA GLY A 216 17.39 7.02 15.16
C GLY A 216 17.67 7.57 13.75
N GLY A 217 17.06 7.02 12.71
CA GLY A 217 17.16 7.49 11.32
C GLY A 217 16.26 8.66 11.00
N ALA A 218 16.37 9.19 9.79
CA ALA A 218 15.55 10.29 9.29
C ALA A 218 14.53 9.78 8.26
N LEU A 219 13.24 10.05 8.48
CA LEU A 219 12.16 9.72 7.56
C LEU A 219 12.10 10.72 6.41
N VAL A 220 12.38 10.27 5.19
CA VAL A 220 12.31 11.10 3.99
C VAL A 220 10.92 10.97 3.38
N MET A 221 10.19 12.06 3.39
CA MET A 221 8.86 12.19 2.80
C MET A 221 8.93 13.06 1.54
N ALA A 222 8.06 12.78 0.59
CA ALA A 222 7.91 13.58 -0.63
C ALA A 222 6.43 13.60 -1.07
N GLU A 223 6.11 14.48 -2.00
CA GLU A 223 4.78 14.53 -2.60
C GLU A 223 4.47 13.23 -3.37
N GLN A 224 3.19 12.91 -3.52
CA GLN A 224 2.78 11.65 -4.15
C GLN A 224 3.32 11.50 -5.59
N HIS A 225 3.37 12.59 -6.36
CA HIS A 225 3.89 12.57 -7.72
C HIS A 225 5.41 12.32 -7.79
N ASP A 226 6.17 12.73 -6.77
CA ASP A 226 7.62 12.50 -6.66
C ASP A 226 7.95 11.04 -6.26
N LEU A 227 6.98 10.33 -5.69
CA LEU A 227 7.10 8.93 -5.27
C LEU A 227 6.57 7.94 -6.31
N MET A 228 6.14 8.44 -7.48
CA MET A 228 5.71 7.56 -8.57
C MET A 228 6.87 6.71 -9.09
N PRO A 229 6.67 5.38 -9.21
CA PRO A 229 7.71 4.45 -9.69
C PRO A 229 8.34 4.93 -11.00
N GLY A 230 9.63 4.67 -11.16
CA GLY A 230 10.41 5.11 -12.31
C GLY A 230 11.27 6.33 -12.00
N GLU A 231 11.38 7.27 -12.93
CA GLU A 231 12.33 8.40 -12.83
C GLU A 231 12.02 9.37 -11.69
N SER A 232 10.74 9.65 -11.40
CA SER A 232 10.36 10.53 -10.29
C SER A 232 10.84 9.97 -8.95
N LEU A 233 10.55 8.70 -8.70
CA LEU A 233 11.02 8.00 -7.50
C LEU A 233 12.54 7.95 -7.44
N ARG A 234 13.17 7.59 -8.57
CA ARG A 234 14.64 7.56 -8.70
C ARG A 234 15.26 8.92 -8.38
N GLY A 235 14.73 9.99 -8.97
CA GLY A 235 15.18 11.36 -8.72
C GLY A 235 15.05 11.76 -7.25
N THR A 236 13.93 11.43 -6.62
CA THR A 236 13.69 11.68 -5.20
C THR A 236 14.68 10.93 -4.32
N MET A 237 14.92 9.65 -4.58
CA MET A 237 15.88 8.85 -3.81
C MET A 237 17.31 9.38 -3.93
N LEU A 238 17.74 9.80 -5.12
CA LEU A 238 19.07 10.40 -5.35
C LEU A 238 19.17 11.77 -4.69
N LYS A 239 18.18 12.66 -4.90
CA LYS A 239 18.14 14.02 -4.32
C LYS A 239 18.30 13.96 -2.80
N HIS A 240 17.57 13.08 -2.16
CA HIS A 240 17.58 12.95 -0.70
C HIS A 240 18.60 11.93 -0.18
N ARG A 241 19.42 11.31 -1.05
CA ARG A 241 20.45 10.33 -0.65
C ARG A 241 19.88 9.27 0.28
N VAL A 242 18.81 8.60 -0.16
CA VAL A 242 18.12 7.57 0.63
C VAL A 242 19.05 6.37 0.84
N ASP A 243 19.14 5.89 2.09
CA ASP A 243 19.93 4.74 2.48
C ASP A 243 19.09 3.46 2.61
N HIS A 244 17.82 3.61 2.98
CA HIS A 244 16.90 2.49 3.23
C HIS A 244 15.55 2.74 2.59
N ALA A 245 14.97 1.69 1.97
CA ALA A 245 13.61 1.76 1.42
C ALA A 245 12.88 0.42 1.55
N VAL A 246 11.55 0.49 1.66
CA VAL A 246 10.65 -0.67 1.65
C VAL A 246 9.63 -0.45 0.54
N MET A 247 9.63 -1.31 -0.46
CA MET A 247 8.82 -1.10 -1.66
C MET A 247 8.28 -2.42 -2.24
N PRO A 248 7.12 -2.40 -2.91
CA PRO A 248 6.63 -3.60 -3.58
C PRO A 248 7.41 -3.90 -4.87
N PRO A 249 7.45 -5.16 -5.30
CA PRO A 249 8.12 -5.60 -6.54
C PRO A 249 7.75 -4.79 -7.77
N VAL A 250 6.50 -4.35 -7.89
CA VAL A 250 6.03 -3.55 -9.03
C VAL A 250 6.75 -2.19 -9.11
N ALA A 251 6.98 -1.52 -7.98
CA ALA A 251 7.69 -0.26 -7.94
C ALA A 251 9.18 -0.45 -8.26
N LEU A 252 9.78 -1.53 -7.75
CA LEU A 252 11.15 -1.90 -8.04
C LEU A 252 11.37 -2.26 -9.51
N GLY A 253 10.44 -2.98 -10.13
CA GLY A 253 10.54 -3.42 -11.53
C GLY A 253 10.49 -2.29 -12.56
N ILE A 254 9.92 -1.13 -12.18
CA ILE A 254 9.79 0.04 -13.08
C ILE A 254 10.92 1.05 -12.83
N THR A 255 11.46 1.10 -11.60
CA THR A 255 12.49 2.05 -11.21
C THR A 255 13.87 1.50 -11.56
N ASP A 256 14.66 2.29 -12.29
CA ASP A 256 16.05 1.95 -12.56
C ASP A 256 16.87 1.95 -11.26
N SER A 257 17.52 0.83 -10.99
CA SER A 257 18.27 0.59 -9.77
C SER A 257 19.65 1.24 -9.72
N GLU A 258 20.17 1.72 -10.87
CA GLU A 258 21.54 2.21 -10.99
C GLU A 258 21.81 3.40 -10.07
N GLY A 259 22.84 3.28 -9.23
CA GLY A 259 23.25 4.34 -8.30
C GLY A 259 22.37 4.51 -7.06
N LEU A 260 21.25 3.77 -6.93
CA LEU A 260 20.35 3.85 -5.77
C LEU A 260 20.83 2.99 -4.61
N LEU A 261 20.68 3.47 -3.38
CA LEU A 261 20.87 2.71 -2.13
C LEU A 261 22.23 1.97 -2.04
N ILE A 262 23.28 2.49 -2.66
CA ILE A 262 24.59 1.83 -2.67
C ILE A 262 25.14 1.71 -1.24
N GLY A 263 25.38 0.46 -0.80
CA GLY A 263 25.75 0.14 0.58
C GLY A 263 24.60 0.13 1.59
N GLY A 264 23.42 0.61 1.20
CA GLY A 264 22.20 0.65 2.00
C GLY A 264 21.36 -0.62 1.91
N THR A 265 20.05 -0.51 2.22
CA THR A 265 19.11 -1.62 2.20
C THR A 265 17.87 -1.34 1.37
N ILE A 266 17.38 -2.37 0.71
CA ILE A 266 16.09 -2.40 0.07
C ILE A 266 15.31 -3.62 0.53
N THR A 267 14.04 -3.44 0.91
CA THR A 267 13.14 -4.54 1.21
C THR A 267 12.05 -4.61 0.15
N SER A 268 11.98 -5.74 -0.53
CA SER A 268 10.86 -6.09 -1.38
C SER A 268 9.75 -6.68 -0.50
N THR A 269 8.53 -6.16 -0.56
CA THR A 269 7.40 -6.67 0.23
C THR A 269 6.06 -6.42 -0.47
N GLY A 270 5.01 -7.09 -0.02
CA GLY A 270 3.65 -6.86 -0.53
C GLY A 270 3.28 -7.69 -1.75
N ASP A 271 4.25 -8.30 -2.45
CA ASP A 271 4.02 -9.22 -3.58
C ASP A 271 5.22 -10.15 -3.75
N VAL A 272 5.15 -11.06 -4.74
CA VAL A 272 6.22 -12.02 -5.02
C VAL A 272 7.45 -11.31 -5.59
N CYS A 273 8.57 -11.40 -4.89
CA CYS A 273 9.88 -10.96 -5.38
C CYS A 273 10.40 -11.99 -6.40
N THR A 274 10.46 -11.62 -7.68
CA THR A 274 10.95 -12.52 -8.73
C THR A 274 12.48 -12.66 -8.69
N ARG A 275 13.00 -13.75 -9.26
CA ARG A 275 14.45 -13.99 -9.38
C ARG A 275 15.19 -12.88 -10.12
N SER A 276 14.59 -12.38 -11.21
CA SER A 276 15.17 -11.30 -12.01
C SER A 276 15.26 -10.00 -11.21
N LEU A 277 14.20 -9.68 -10.46
CA LEU A 277 14.17 -8.51 -9.60
C LEU A 277 15.21 -8.64 -8.48
N ALA A 278 15.28 -9.80 -7.84
CA ALA A 278 16.26 -10.07 -6.79
C ALA A 278 17.70 -9.94 -7.30
N ALA A 279 18.00 -10.50 -8.48
CA ALA A 279 19.32 -10.41 -9.11
C ALA A 279 19.70 -8.97 -9.49
N GLU A 280 18.73 -8.14 -9.86
CA GLU A 280 18.98 -6.73 -10.17
C GLU A 280 19.19 -5.90 -8.90
N TRP A 281 18.29 -5.99 -7.94
CA TRP A 281 18.29 -5.14 -6.76
C TRP A 281 19.26 -5.58 -5.65
N SER A 282 19.91 -6.75 -5.76
CA SER A 282 21.00 -7.14 -4.85
C SER A 282 22.36 -6.54 -5.22
N LYS A 283 22.51 -5.94 -6.43
CA LYS A 283 23.79 -5.37 -6.87
C LYS A 283 24.18 -4.13 -6.07
N GLY A 284 25.22 -4.24 -5.26
CA GLY A 284 25.81 -3.13 -4.49
C GLY A 284 24.98 -2.67 -3.27
N ARG A 285 23.93 -3.41 -2.87
CA ARG A 285 23.06 -3.12 -1.73
C ARG A 285 22.59 -4.43 -1.08
N ARG A 286 22.07 -4.33 0.14
CA ARG A 286 21.48 -5.47 0.83
C ARG A 286 20.00 -5.56 0.48
N LEU A 287 19.60 -6.57 -0.29
CA LEU A 287 18.20 -6.83 -0.60
C LEU A 287 17.61 -7.79 0.43
N TYR A 288 16.43 -7.46 0.92
CA TYR A 288 15.60 -8.31 1.76
C TYR A 288 14.24 -8.57 1.11
N ASN A 289 13.62 -9.71 1.45
CA ASN A 289 12.25 -10.05 1.04
C ASN A 289 11.38 -10.20 2.28
N GLY A 290 10.48 -9.23 2.50
CA GLY A 290 9.58 -9.18 3.65
C GLY A 290 8.23 -9.81 3.35
N TYR A 291 7.70 -10.57 4.31
CA TYR A 291 6.36 -11.16 4.26
C TYR A 291 5.59 -10.87 5.55
N GLY A 292 4.34 -10.50 5.42
CA GLY A 292 3.40 -10.37 6.52
C GLY A 292 2.07 -9.77 6.06
N PRO A 293 0.95 -10.25 6.60
CA PRO A 293 -0.34 -9.60 6.46
C PRO A 293 -0.53 -8.53 7.54
N THR A 294 -1.45 -7.59 7.31
CA THR A 294 -1.80 -6.52 8.25
C THR A 294 -2.22 -7.05 9.63
N GLU A 295 -2.76 -8.26 9.67
CA GLU A 295 -3.19 -8.94 10.90
C GLU A 295 -2.02 -9.37 11.83
N VAL A 296 -0.76 -9.12 11.41
CA VAL A 296 0.44 -9.45 12.22
C VAL A 296 1.43 -8.28 12.20
N THR A 297 1.04 -7.12 12.74
CA THR A 297 1.85 -5.90 12.93
C THR A 297 2.90 -5.70 11.82
N VAL A 298 2.43 -5.50 10.60
CA VAL A 298 3.14 -5.21 9.35
C VAL A 298 4.05 -6.33 8.80
N GLY A 299 4.65 -7.18 9.61
CA GLY A 299 5.56 -8.22 9.14
C GLY A 299 5.54 -9.48 10.01
N ALA A 300 5.78 -10.62 9.40
CA ALA A 300 5.83 -11.94 10.04
C ALA A 300 7.16 -12.66 9.81
N SER A 301 7.78 -12.48 8.64
CA SER A 301 9.10 -13.06 8.33
C SER A 301 9.90 -12.16 7.40
N ILE A 302 11.21 -12.38 7.35
CA ILE A 302 12.13 -11.65 6.48
C ILE A 302 13.26 -12.56 6.00
N GLY A 303 13.44 -12.59 4.67
CA GLY A 303 14.53 -13.30 3.99
C GLY A 303 15.64 -12.37 3.54
N GLY A 304 16.87 -12.84 3.63
CA GLY A 304 18.04 -12.09 3.17
C GLY A 304 19.09 -11.84 4.24
N PRO A 305 20.17 -11.08 3.89
CA PRO A 305 20.34 -10.40 2.61
C PRO A 305 20.48 -11.38 1.45
N ILE A 306 19.74 -11.09 0.36
CA ILE A 306 19.77 -11.91 -0.85
C ILE A 306 21.00 -11.54 -1.67
N ASP A 307 21.82 -12.52 -2.01
CA ASP A 307 22.99 -12.39 -2.86
C ASP A 307 22.85 -13.22 -4.13
N GLY A 308 22.98 -12.58 -5.27
CA GLY A 308 22.99 -13.24 -6.57
C GLY A 308 21.68 -13.91 -6.99
N ILE A 309 21.79 -14.96 -7.82
CA ILE A 309 20.65 -15.68 -8.40
C ILE A 309 20.32 -16.88 -7.52
N GLN A 310 19.16 -16.84 -6.84
CA GLN A 310 18.60 -17.96 -6.09
C GLN A 310 17.57 -18.71 -6.96
N GLU A 311 17.42 -20.00 -6.73
CA GLU A 311 16.40 -20.81 -7.42
C GLU A 311 14.97 -20.36 -7.05
N ASP A 312 14.74 -20.11 -5.76
CA ASP A 312 13.50 -19.53 -5.21
C ASP A 312 13.87 -18.41 -4.24
N VAL A 313 13.13 -17.31 -4.29
CA VAL A 313 13.34 -16.20 -3.36
C VAL A 313 12.58 -16.49 -2.06
N SER A 314 13.33 -16.76 -1.00
CA SER A 314 12.78 -17.05 0.32
C SER A 314 12.06 -15.82 0.91
N ILE A 315 10.96 -16.05 1.66
CA ILE A 315 10.38 -15.07 2.59
C ILE A 315 11.05 -15.12 3.97
N GLY A 316 12.09 -15.91 4.11
CA GLY A 316 13.02 -15.96 5.24
C GLY A 316 12.51 -16.66 6.47
N THR A 317 12.98 -16.18 7.61
CA THR A 317 12.64 -16.70 8.93
C THR A 317 11.72 -15.75 9.69
N PRO A 318 10.96 -16.25 10.69
CA PRO A 318 10.09 -15.42 11.50
C PRO A 318 10.81 -14.25 12.15
N TRP A 319 10.09 -13.14 12.36
CA TRP A 319 10.56 -12.01 13.15
C TRP A 319 10.76 -12.39 14.62
N ASP A 320 11.52 -11.57 15.35
CA ASP A 320 11.69 -11.74 16.79
C ASP A 320 10.30 -11.78 17.46
N GLY A 321 10.12 -12.71 18.41
CA GLY A 321 8.84 -12.91 19.09
C GLY A 321 7.70 -13.49 18.25
N GLY A 322 7.94 -13.79 16.97
CA GLY A 322 6.99 -14.41 16.05
C GLY A 322 7.27 -15.88 15.77
N THR A 323 6.27 -16.59 15.31
CA THR A 323 6.36 -17.97 14.83
C THR A 323 5.51 -18.12 13.57
N VAL A 324 6.02 -18.85 12.58
CA VAL A 324 5.28 -19.22 11.37
C VAL A 324 5.24 -20.74 11.29
N TYR A 325 4.03 -21.28 11.37
CA TYR A 325 3.79 -22.72 11.20
C TYR A 325 3.40 -23.02 9.77
N VAL A 326 3.78 -24.20 9.26
CA VAL A 326 3.32 -24.77 7.98
C VAL A 326 2.46 -25.97 8.31
N LEU A 327 1.12 -25.81 8.25
CA LEU A 327 0.19 -26.79 8.76
C LEU A 327 -0.68 -27.42 7.67
N ASP A 328 -1.14 -28.65 7.95
CA ASP A 328 -2.18 -29.32 7.17
C ASP A 328 -3.60 -28.88 7.58
N GLY A 329 -4.63 -29.41 6.91
CA GLY A 329 -6.04 -29.11 7.20
C GLY A 329 -6.54 -29.57 8.58
N ALA A 330 -5.79 -30.41 9.29
CA ALA A 330 -6.05 -30.88 10.65
C ALA A 330 -5.19 -30.15 11.71
N LEU A 331 -4.48 -29.11 11.29
CA LEU A 331 -3.50 -28.35 12.09
C LEU A 331 -2.28 -29.17 12.51
N GLY A 332 -1.95 -30.23 11.79
CA GLY A 332 -0.71 -30.99 11.99
C GLY A 332 0.49 -30.26 11.36
N ASP A 333 1.62 -30.17 12.08
CA ASP A 333 2.86 -29.56 11.55
C ASP A 333 3.45 -30.44 10.45
N LEU A 334 3.79 -29.83 9.33
CA LEU A 334 4.28 -30.51 8.15
C LEU A 334 5.82 -30.57 8.14
N ARG A 335 6.35 -31.65 7.55
CA ARG A 335 7.80 -31.82 7.37
C ARG A 335 8.35 -30.79 6.40
N ASP A 336 9.61 -30.46 6.56
CA ASP A 336 10.35 -29.60 5.64
C ASP A 336 10.21 -30.07 4.19
N GLY A 337 10.07 -29.12 3.28
CA GLY A 337 9.81 -29.35 1.86
C GLY A 337 8.35 -29.65 1.51
N THR A 338 7.46 -29.88 2.49
CA THR A 338 6.03 -30.12 2.25
C THR A 338 5.27 -28.80 2.25
N ASP A 339 4.40 -28.64 1.26
CA ASP A 339 3.57 -27.44 1.10
C ASP A 339 2.31 -27.50 1.97
N GLY A 340 2.06 -26.44 2.73
CA GLY A 340 0.91 -26.32 3.64
C GLY A 340 0.38 -24.91 3.75
N GLU A 341 -0.64 -24.70 4.61
CA GLU A 341 -1.14 -23.36 4.92
C GLU A 341 -0.28 -22.71 6.01
N LEU A 342 0.05 -21.42 5.83
CA LEU A 342 0.85 -20.64 6.79
C LEU A 342 -0.05 -20.12 7.92
N TYR A 343 0.33 -20.43 9.15
CA TYR A 343 -0.28 -19.90 10.36
C TYR A 343 0.75 -19.07 11.13
N LEU A 344 0.34 -17.89 11.55
CA LEU A 344 1.22 -16.88 12.15
C LEU A 344 0.85 -16.70 13.63
N ALA A 345 1.84 -16.75 14.51
CA ALA A 345 1.66 -16.58 15.95
C ALA A 345 2.70 -15.61 16.53
N GLY A 346 2.47 -15.14 17.74
CA GLY A 346 3.41 -14.28 18.46
C GLY A 346 2.81 -12.96 18.93
N SER A 347 3.67 -12.10 19.45
CA SER A 347 3.31 -10.80 20.05
C SER A 347 2.74 -9.80 19.05
N GLY A 348 3.13 -9.93 17.77
CA GLY A 348 2.70 -9.05 16.68
C GLY A 348 1.27 -9.28 16.20
N MET A 349 0.57 -10.32 16.66
CA MET A 349 -0.81 -10.56 16.22
C MET A 349 -1.74 -9.43 16.60
N ALA A 350 -2.61 -9.03 15.65
CA ALA A 350 -3.68 -8.10 15.90
C ALA A 350 -4.68 -8.63 16.95
N ARG A 351 -5.40 -7.73 17.59
CA ARG A 351 -6.50 -8.08 18.50
C ARG A 351 -7.59 -8.86 17.75
N GLY A 352 -7.83 -8.50 16.50
CA GLY A 352 -8.82 -9.08 15.60
C GLY A 352 -9.37 -8.04 14.63
N TYR A 353 -10.52 -8.33 14.04
CA TYR A 353 -11.25 -7.40 13.19
C TYR A 353 -12.25 -6.60 14.01
N LEU A 354 -12.22 -5.29 13.84
CA LEU A 354 -13.11 -4.34 14.53
C LEU A 354 -14.57 -4.69 14.23
N ASN A 355 -15.41 -4.78 15.26
CA ASN A 355 -16.84 -5.07 15.16
C ASN A 355 -17.21 -6.35 14.37
N ARG A 356 -16.26 -7.27 14.18
CA ARG A 356 -16.46 -8.53 13.44
C ARG A 356 -16.03 -9.75 14.28
N PRO A 357 -16.72 -10.08 15.41
CA PRO A 357 -16.28 -11.17 16.30
C PRO A 357 -16.32 -12.54 15.62
N GLY A 358 -17.30 -12.83 14.77
CA GLY A 358 -17.38 -14.10 14.04
C GLY A 358 -16.23 -14.29 13.05
N LEU A 359 -15.87 -13.24 12.29
CA LEU A 359 -14.74 -13.26 11.38
C LEU A 359 -13.42 -13.38 12.17
N THR A 360 -13.30 -12.67 13.29
CA THR A 360 -12.14 -12.78 14.19
C THR A 360 -11.96 -14.20 14.66
N ALA A 361 -13.01 -14.85 15.19
CA ALA A 361 -12.95 -16.23 15.67
C ALA A 361 -12.61 -17.24 14.56
N SER A 362 -12.98 -16.98 13.31
CA SER A 362 -12.70 -17.88 12.18
C SER A 362 -11.26 -17.77 11.66
N ARG A 363 -10.59 -16.65 11.90
CA ARG A 363 -9.23 -16.38 11.41
C ARG A 363 -8.17 -16.38 12.51
N PHE A 364 -8.49 -15.95 13.73
CA PHE A 364 -7.61 -15.98 14.90
C PHE A 364 -8.00 -17.19 15.76
N VAL A 365 -7.46 -18.34 15.40
CA VAL A 365 -7.79 -19.62 16.01
C VAL A 365 -6.87 -19.95 17.20
N ALA A 366 -7.21 -20.96 18.01
CA ALA A 366 -6.34 -21.42 19.09
C ALA A 366 -5.02 -21.95 18.51
N ASP A 367 -3.92 -21.63 19.18
CA ASP A 367 -2.58 -22.10 18.85
C ASP A 367 -2.27 -23.37 19.67
N PRO A 368 -2.27 -24.57 19.02
CA PRO A 368 -2.03 -25.84 19.74
C PRO A 368 -0.55 -26.04 20.11
N TYR A 369 0.36 -25.23 19.58
CA TYR A 369 1.80 -25.34 19.79
C TYR A 369 2.35 -24.28 20.75
N GLY A 370 1.57 -23.24 20.99
CA GLY A 370 1.95 -22.12 21.85
C GLY A 370 1.51 -22.29 23.30
N PRO A 371 1.76 -21.30 24.16
CA PRO A 371 1.30 -21.30 25.54
C PRO A 371 -0.23 -21.38 25.66
N PRO A 372 -0.76 -21.93 26.76
CA PRO A 372 -2.22 -21.98 26.98
C PRO A 372 -2.90 -20.62 26.82
N GLY A 373 -3.93 -20.55 25.98
CA GLY A 373 -4.68 -19.33 25.66
C GLY A 373 -4.09 -18.50 24.53
N SER A 374 -2.94 -18.90 23.93
CA SER A 374 -2.41 -18.26 22.75
C SER A 374 -3.27 -18.52 21.52
N ARG A 375 -3.14 -17.64 20.55
CA ARG A 375 -3.84 -17.73 19.25
C ARG A 375 -2.82 -17.69 18.13
N MET A 376 -3.22 -18.19 16.98
CA MET A 376 -2.51 -18.03 15.72
C MET A 376 -3.46 -17.51 14.65
N TYR A 377 -2.94 -16.73 13.71
CA TYR A 377 -3.67 -16.18 12.58
C TYR A 377 -3.59 -17.13 11.39
N ARG A 378 -4.74 -17.55 10.90
CA ARG A 378 -4.89 -18.35 9.68
C ARG A 378 -4.81 -17.43 8.47
N SER A 379 -3.64 -17.39 7.81
CA SER A 379 -3.35 -16.39 6.77
C SER A 379 -4.09 -16.62 5.45
N GLY A 380 -4.38 -17.88 5.12
CA GLY A 380 -4.83 -18.27 3.79
C GLY A 380 -3.69 -18.34 2.77
N ASP A 381 -2.47 -18.03 3.16
CA ASP A 381 -1.28 -18.18 2.34
C ASP A 381 -0.75 -19.61 2.43
N ARG A 382 -0.14 -20.11 1.36
CA ARG A 382 0.54 -21.40 1.31
C ARG A 382 2.04 -21.19 1.23
N GLY A 383 2.74 -22.14 1.83
CA GLY A 383 4.20 -22.15 1.77
C GLY A 383 4.78 -23.46 2.25
N ARG A 384 6.10 -23.55 2.14
CA ARG A 384 6.90 -24.67 2.62
C ARG A 384 8.07 -24.17 3.43
N ARG A 385 8.54 -24.99 4.36
CA ARG A 385 9.77 -24.74 5.11
C ARG A 385 10.91 -25.49 4.44
N GLY A 386 12.02 -24.80 4.20
CA GLY A 386 13.26 -25.39 3.72
C GLY A 386 14.04 -26.09 4.85
N PRO A 387 15.12 -26.83 4.52
CA PRO A 387 15.92 -27.57 5.49
C PRO A 387 16.63 -26.66 6.52
N ASP A 388 16.89 -25.42 6.17
CA ASP A 388 17.52 -24.42 7.03
C ASP A 388 16.51 -23.59 7.83
N GLY A 389 15.21 -23.96 7.78
CA GLY A 389 14.11 -23.28 8.46
C GLY A 389 13.58 -22.05 7.73
N GLU A 390 14.13 -21.70 6.57
CA GLU A 390 13.60 -20.62 5.73
C GLU A 390 12.26 -20.99 5.11
N LEU A 391 11.40 -19.99 4.97
CA LEU A 391 10.06 -20.14 4.42
C LEU A 391 10.03 -19.71 2.96
N PHE A 392 9.24 -20.42 2.17
CA PHE A 392 9.00 -20.12 0.76
C PHE A 392 7.50 -20.01 0.53
N PHE A 393 7.06 -18.88 -0.04
CA PHE A 393 5.67 -18.68 -0.43
C PHE A 393 5.36 -19.47 -1.71
N THR A 394 4.23 -20.19 -1.73
CA THR A 394 3.85 -21.04 -2.87
C THR A 394 2.47 -20.70 -3.45
N GLY A 395 1.74 -19.76 -2.85
CA GLY A 395 0.44 -19.31 -3.33
C GLY A 395 -0.58 -19.06 -2.23
N ARG A 396 -1.87 -19.18 -2.58
CA ARG A 396 -2.98 -18.98 -1.64
C ARG A 396 -3.99 -20.13 -1.71
N VAL A 397 -4.73 -20.33 -0.61
CA VAL A 397 -5.84 -21.30 -0.52
C VAL A 397 -7.19 -20.70 -0.93
N ASP A 398 -7.28 -19.38 -1.04
CA ASP A 398 -8.49 -18.61 -1.34
C ASP A 398 -8.34 -17.76 -2.62
N ASN A 399 -9.39 -17.03 -2.98
CA ASN A 399 -9.43 -16.18 -4.18
C ASN A 399 -8.88 -14.75 -3.93
N GLN A 400 -8.26 -14.51 -2.80
CA GLN A 400 -7.61 -13.24 -2.55
C GLN A 400 -6.37 -13.11 -3.44
N VAL A 401 -6.22 -11.96 -4.04
CA VAL A 401 -5.12 -11.67 -4.97
C VAL A 401 -4.31 -10.47 -4.49
N LYS A 402 -3.11 -10.37 -4.97
CA LYS A 402 -2.33 -9.14 -4.90
C LYS A 402 -2.33 -8.53 -6.30
N VAL A 403 -2.79 -7.29 -6.41
CA VAL A 403 -2.81 -6.55 -7.67
C VAL A 403 -1.91 -5.33 -7.49
N ARG A 404 -0.77 -5.33 -8.16
CA ARG A 404 0.23 -4.25 -8.06
C ARG A 404 0.71 -3.99 -6.62
N GLY A 405 0.81 -5.04 -5.81
CA GLY A 405 1.19 -4.96 -4.40
C GLY A 405 0.04 -4.63 -3.44
N PHE A 406 -1.16 -4.37 -3.94
CA PHE A 406 -2.35 -4.17 -3.11
C PHE A 406 -3.07 -5.49 -2.88
N ARG A 407 -3.45 -5.74 -1.63
CA ARG A 407 -4.28 -6.90 -1.26
C ARG A 407 -5.72 -6.65 -1.66
N VAL A 408 -6.24 -7.40 -2.61
CA VAL A 408 -7.58 -7.25 -3.18
C VAL A 408 -8.41 -8.52 -2.95
N GLU A 409 -9.60 -8.33 -2.39
CA GLU A 409 -10.63 -9.35 -2.37
C GLU A 409 -11.52 -9.15 -3.60
N LEU A 410 -11.45 -10.04 -4.56
CA LEU A 410 -12.27 -9.96 -5.77
C LEU A 410 -13.77 -9.95 -5.45
N GLY A 411 -14.19 -10.56 -4.33
CA GLY A 411 -15.56 -10.51 -3.84
C GLY A 411 -16.05 -9.11 -3.47
N GLU A 412 -15.15 -8.16 -3.11
CA GLU A 412 -15.55 -6.75 -2.88
C GLU A 412 -15.85 -6.05 -4.21
N VAL A 413 -15.07 -6.33 -5.23
CA VAL A 413 -15.32 -5.83 -6.60
C VAL A 413 -16.62 -6.41 -7.14
N GLU A 414 -16.82 -7.71 -6.98
CA GLU A 414 -18.05 -8.40 -7.39
C GLU A 414 -19.29 -7.83 -6.69
N ALA A 415 -19.26 -7.70 -5.37
CA ALA A 415 -20.37 -7.16 -4.58
C ALA A 415 -20.73 -5.72 -4.98
N ARG A 416 -19.73 -4.87 -5.28
CA ARG A 416 -19.98 -3.52 -5.75
C ARG A 416 -20.67 -3.51 -7.12
N LEU A 417 -20.20 -4.29 -8.07
CA LEU A 417 -20.82 -4.38 -9.39
C LEU A 417 -22.20 -5.02 -9.36
N GLU A 418 -22.42 -6.05 -8.51
CA GLU A 418 -23.75 -6.67 -8.30
C GLU A 418 -24.79 -5.70 -7.71
N SER A 419 -24.35 -4.67 -6.97
CA SER A 419 -25.27 -3.65 -6.46
C SER A 419 -25.91 -2.78 -7.54
N HIS A 420 -25.37 -2.81 -8.77
CA HIS A 420 -25.95 -2.10 -9.90
C HIS A 420 -27.18 -2.85 -10.46
N ARG A 421 -28.32 -2.16 -10.58
CA ARG A 421 -29.63 -2.73 -10.99
C ARG A 421 -29.64 -3.50 -12.32
N ALA A 422 -28.69 -3.22 -13.20
CA ALA A 422 -28.56 -3.87 -14.50
C ALA A 422 -27.64 -5.11 -14.48
N VAL A 423 -27.12 -5.51 -13.33
CA VAL A 423 -26.25 -6.67 -13.17
C VAL A 423 -27.03 -7.83 -12.55
N GLU A 424 -26.97 -9.01 -13.17
CA GLU A 424 -27.56 -10.25 -12.63
C GLU A 424 -26.49 -11.10 -11.93
N ILE A 425 -25.33 -11.25 -12.56
CA ILE A 425 -24.20 -12.01 -12.03
C ILE A 425 -22.91 -11.31 -12.45
N VAL A 426 -21.93 -11.26 -11.56
CA VAL A 426 -20.57 -10.83 -11.88
C VAL A 426 -19.54 -11.81 -11.34
N VAL A 427 -18.44 -11.96 -12.06
CA VAL A 427 -17.25 -12.68 -11.61
C VAL A 427 -16.02 -11.85 -12.01
N ALA A 428 -15.25 -11.45 -11.02
CA ALA A 428 -13.98 -10.77 -11.22
C ALA A 428 -12.82 -11.77 -11.20
N VAL A 429 -11.86 -11.57 -12.10
CA VAL A 429 -10.61 -12.35 -12.17
C VAL A 429 -9.43 -11.42 -12.37
N VAL A 430 -8.21 -11.91 -12.09
CA VAL A 430 -6.98 -11.18 -12.40
C VAL A 430 -6.37 -11.73 -13.69
N SER A 431 -5.91 -10.84 -14.55
CA SER A 431 -5.16 -11.14 -15.77
C SER A 431 -3.82 -10.43 -15.71
N GLY A 432 -2.77 -11.04 -16.27
CA GLY A 432 -1.40 -10.54 -16.31
C GLY A 432 -0.41 -11.50 -15.67
N GLU A 433 0.74 -11.72 -16.31
CA GLU A 433 1.74 -12.72 -15.87
C GLU A 433 2.67 -12.18 -14.77
N ASP A 434 2.85 -10.87 -14.72
CA ASP A 434 3.73 -10.19 -13.76
C ASP A 434 3.01 -9.07 -13.00
N ALA A 435 3.59 -8.61 -11.90
CA ALA A 435 2.99 -7.61 -11.02
C ALA A 435 2.69 -6.27 -11.74
N SER A 436 3.40 -5.94 -12.83
CA SER A 436 3.18 -4.70 -13.59
C SER A 436 2.05 -4.81 -14.60
N SER A 437 1.81 -6.02 -15.13
CA SER A 437 0.74 -6.31 -16.09
C SER A 437 -0.57 -6.76 -15.44
N GLN A 438 -0.59 -7.03 -14.14
CA GLN A 438 -1.78 -7.46 -13.41
C GLN A 438 -2.90 -6.43 -13.46
N ARG A 439 -4.09 -6.90 -13.85
CA ARG A 439 -5.31 -6.10 -13.92
C ARG A 439 -6.55 -6.93 -13.57
N ILE A 440 -7.55 -6.26 -13.02
CA ILE A 440 -8.85 -6.87 -12.73
C ILE A 440 -9.71 -6.81 -13.99
N VAL A 441 -10.29 -7.93 -14.38
CA VAL A 441 -11.29 -8.04 -15.44
C VAL A 441 -12.57 -8.57 -14.82
N ALA A 442 -13.68 -7.85 -14.99
CA ALA A 442 -14.98 -8.27 -14.51
C ALA A 442 -15.83 -8.83 -15.66
N TYR A 443 -16.32 -10.05 -15.51
CA TYR A 443 -17.29 -10.65 -16.41
C TYR A 443 -18.69 -10.45 -15.83
N VAL A 444 -19.60 -9.88 -16.62
CA VAL A 444 -20.94 -9.48 -16.17
C VAL A 444 -22.00 -10.10 -17.05
N LYS A 445 -23.01 -10.72 -16.44
CA LYS A 445 -24.27 -11.06 -17.08
C LYS A 445 -25.27 -9.95 -16.78
N PRO A 446 -25.74 -9.20 -17.79
CA PRO A 446 -26.75 -8.19 -17.58
C PRO A 446 -28.07 -8.77 -17.11
N ALA A 447 -28.79 -8.03 -16.26
CA ALA A 447 -30.14 -8.37 -15.87
C ALA A 447 -31.11 -8.19 -17.06
N ALA A 448 -32.08 -9.09 -17.19
CA ALA A 448 -33.02 -9.06 -18.29
C ALA A 448 -33.71 -7.68 -18.45
N ARG A 449 -33.77 -7.16 -19.68
CA ARG A 449 -34.33 -5.86 -20.07
C ARG A 449 -33.57 -4.61 -19.58
N HIS A 450 -32.33 -4.74 -19.19
CA HIS A 450 -31.45 -3.62 -18.86
C HIS A 450 -30.27 -3.61 -19.83
N GLU A 451 -30.03 -2.46 -20.43
CA GLU A 451 -28.80 -2.19 -21.16
C GLU A 451 -27.86 -1.43 -20.24
N VAL A 452 -26.60 -1.83 -20.20
CA VAL A 452 -25.55 -1.19 -19.44
C VAL A 452 -24.24 -1.34 -20.20
N THR A 453 -23.43 -0.29 -20.18
CA THR A 453 -22.12 -0.29 -20.84
C THR A 453 -21.01 -0.61 -19.84
N ASP A 454 -19.83 -0.98 -20.35
CA ASP A 454 -18.61 -1.13 -19.58
C ASP A 454 -18.31 0.14 -18.76
N ASP A 455 -18.32 1.31 -19.42
CA ASP A 455 -18.02 2.59 -18.77
C ASP A 455 -18.97 2.91 -17.62
N GLN A 456 -20.27 2.63 -17.79
CA GLN A 456 -21.24 2.83 -16.72
C GLN A 456 -20.97 1.96 -15.50
N LEU A 457 -20.57 0.71 -15.70
CA LEU A 457 -20.21 -0.20 -14.60
C LEU A 457 -18.87 0.16 -13.96
N ARG A 458 -17.91 0.61 -14.75
CA ARG A 458 -16.63 1.10 -14.22
C ARG A 458 -16.82 2.37 -13.40
N GLU A 459 -17.66 3.30 -13.88
CA GLU A 459 -17.99 4.51 -13.11
C GLU A 459 -18.71 4.16 -11.80
N HIS A 460 -19.68 3.24 -11.86
CA HIS A 460 -20.33 2.73 -10.65
C HIS A 460 -19.31 2.12 -9.67
N ALA A 461 -18.28 1.41 -10.17
CA ALA A 461 -17.22 0.88 -9.33
C ALA A 461 -16.39 2.02 -8.69
N ARG A 462 -16.03 3.07 -9.45
CA ARG A 462 -15.24 4.22 -8.97
C ARG A 462 -15.90 5.00 -7.83
N GLU A 463 -17.22 5.02 -7.77
CA GLU A 463 -17.96 5.71 -6.69
C GLU A 463 -17.65 5.15 -5.29
N ALA A 464 -17.26 3.86 -5.18
CA ALA A 464 -17.08 3.20 -3.88
C ALA A 464 -15.75 2.45 -3.72
N LEU A 465 -15.10 2.04 -4.82
CA LEU A 465 -13.85 1.29 -4.77
C LEU A 465 -12.63 2.21 -4.98
N PRO A 466 -11.53 1.97 -4.27
CA PRO A 466 -10.25 2.60 -4.59
C PRO A 466 -9.82 2.26 -6.03
N GLU A 467 -9.06 3.13 -6.67
CA GLU A 467 -8.64 3.01 -8.06
C GLU A 467 -8.01 1.65 -8.41
N HIS A 468 -7.18 1.09 -7.53
CA HIS A 468 -6.52 -0.20 -7.73
C HIS A 468 -7.49 -1.40 -7.71
N MET A 469 -8.74 -1.22 -7.27
CA MET A 469 -9.80 -2.23 -7.26
C MET A 469 -10.81 -2.05 -8.39
N VAL A 470 -10.78 -0.93 -9.10
CA VAL A 470 -11.66 -0.69 -10.26
C VAL A 470 -11.24 -1.61 -11.41
N PRO A 471 -12.16 -2.39 -12.01
CA PRO A 471 -11.83 -3.24 -13.15
C PRO A 471 -11.30 -2.43 -14.32
N SER A 472 -10.23 -2.90 -14.94
CA SER A 472 -9.69 -2.29 -16.16
C SER A 472 -10.57 -2.57 -17.39
N ALA A 473 -11.35 -3.65 -17.34
CA ALA A 473 -12.32 -4.00 -18.38
C ALA A 473 -13.52 -4.72 -17.76
N VAL A 474 -14.72 -4.47 -18.32
CA VAL A 474 -15.94 -5.21 -18.01
C VAL A 474 -16.40 -5.91 -19.29
N VAL A 475 -16.51 -7.22 -19.24
CA VAL A 475 -16.87 -8.07 -20.38
C VAL A 475 -18.27 -8.62 -20.20
N MET A 476 -19.17 -8.28 -21.10
CA MET A 476 -20.56 -8.76 -21.04
C MET A 476 -20.63 -10.21 -21.53
N LEU A 477 -21.30 -11.06 -20.77
CA LEU A 477 -21.53 -12.48 -21.13
C LEU A 477 -23.03 -12.81 -21.05
N ASP A 478 -23.54 -13.48 -22.08
CA ASP A 478 -24.88 -14.07 -22.04
C ASP A 478 -24.94 -15.28 -21.10
N ARG A 479 -23.84 -16.03 -21.03
CA ARG A 479 -23.68 -17.23 -20.20
C ARG A 479 -22.26 -17.36 -19.66
N PHE A 480 -22.16 -17.69 -18.39
CA PHE A 480 -20.90 -18.06 -17.78
C PHE A 480 -20.47 -19.50 -18.14
N PRO A 481 -19.18 -19.76 -18.32
CA PRO A 481 -18.66 -21.12 -18.38
C PRO A 481 -18.90 -21.82 -17.03
N THR A 482 -19.27 -23.09 -17.07
CA THR A 482 -19.57 -23.87 -15.87
C THR A 482 -18.87 -25.20 -15.87
N LEU A 483 -18.40 -25.61 -14.71
CA LEU A 483 -17.90 -26.95 -14.45
C LEU A 483 -19.04 -27.98 -14.51
N LEU A 484 -18.71 -29.26 -14.57
CA LEU A 484 -19.67 -30.37 -14.58
C LEU A 484 -20.63 -30.39 -13.37
N ASN A 485 -20.21 -29.78 -12.24
CA ASN A 485 -21.02 -29.65 -11.02
C ASN A 485 -21.92 -28.40 -11.01
N GLY A 486 -21.98 -27.64 -12.12
CA GLY A 486 -22.80 -26.44 -12.27
C GLY A 486 -22.21 -25.17 -11.67
N LYS A 487 -21.03 -25.19 -11.06
CA LYS A 487 -20.32 -24.01 -10.58
C LYS A 487 -19.64 -23.27 -11.73
N ILE A 488 -19.52 -21.93 -11.62
CA ILE A 488 -18.80 -21.10 -12.60
C ILE A 488 -17.33 -21.54 -12.66
N ASP A 489 -16.84 -21.72 -13.87
CA ASP A 489 -15.42 -22.05 -14.14
C ASP A 489 -14.58 -20.76 -14.20
N ARG A 490 -14.04 -20.35 -13.03
CA ARG A 490 -13.18 -19.17 -12.90
C ARG A 490 -11.90 -19.31 -13.72
N ARG A 491 -11.35 -20.52 -13.81
CA ARG A 491 -10.11 -20.77 -14.56
C ARG A 491 -10.30 -20.46 -16.05
N GLU A 492 -11.43 -20.90 -16.62
CA GLU A 492 -11.74 -20.56 -18.01
C GLU A 492 -11.89 -19.04 -18.19
N LEU A 493 -12.46 -18.32 -17.22
CA LEU A 493 -12.55 -16.86 -17.26
C LEU A 493 -11.18 -16.19 -17.18
N GLU A 494 -10.27 -16.69 -16.35
CA GLU A 494 -8.86 -16.23 -16.30
C GLU A 494 -8.14 -16.46 -17.63
N GLU A 495 -8.31 -17.63 -18.25
CA GLU A 495 -7.75 -17.93 -19.56
C GLU A 495 -8.34 -17.05 -20.67
N ARG A 496 -9.63 -16.70 -20.59
CA ARG A 496 -10.26 -15.73 -21.50
C ARG A 496 -9.72 -14.32 -21.28
N ALA A 497 -9.54 -13.89 -20.04
CA ALA A 497 -8.97 -12.59 -19.71
C ALA A 497 -7.52 -12.46 -20.21
N ALA A 498 -6.72 -13.52 -20.12
CA ALA A 498 -5.37 -13.57 -20.69
C ALA A 498 -5.40 -13.46 -22.24
N ARG A 499 -6.34 -14.13 -22.90
CA ARG A 499 -6.52 -14.02 -24.37
C ARG A 499 -6.97 -12.64 -24.82
N LEU A 500 -7.91 -12.00 -24.10
CA LEU A 500 -8.30 -10.62 -24.39
C LEU A 500 -7.10 -9.66 -24.36
N ALA A 501 -6.12 -9.93 -23.47
CA ALA A 501 -4.88 -9.18 -23.44
C ALA A 501 -4.00 -9.41 -24.67
N LEU A 502 -3.98 -10.64 -25.22
CA LEU A 502 -3.21 -11.01 -26.41
C LEU A 502 -3.88 -10.54 -27.70
N ASP A 503 -5.22 -10.63 -27.79
CA ASP A 503 -5.98 -10.20 -28.97
C ASP A 503 -5.93 -8.68 -29.16
N ALA A 504 -5.82 -7.92 -28.06
CA ALA A 504 -5.57 -6.48 -28.11
C ALA A 504 -4.15 -6.13 -28.63
N THR A 505 -3.22 -7.10 -28.67
CA THR A 505 -1.87 -6.94 -29.22
C THR A 505 -1.72 -7.40 -30.67
N ALA A 506 -2.76 -8.00 -31.28
CA ALA A 506 -2.72 -8.33 -32.69
C ALA A 506 -2.70 -7.04 -33.53
N PRO A 507 -1.77 -6.88 -34.51
CA PRO A 507 -1.69 -5.67 -35.30
C PRO A 507 -2.97 -5.52 -36.13
N GLY A 508 -3.86 -4.64 -35.64
CA GLY A 508 -5.03 -4.21 -36.40
C GLY A 508 -4.56 -3.51 -37.68
N THR A 509 -5.09 -3.96 -38.79
CA THR A 509 -4.88 -3.50 -40.15
C THR A 509 -4.74 -1.98 -40.23
N THR A 510 -3.54 -1.55 -40.66
CA THR A 510 -3.22 -0.30 -41.37
C THR A 510 -4.31 0.77 -41.45
N ALA A 511 -4.23 1.78 -40.60
CA ALA A 511 -4.74 3.09 -40.96
C ALA A 511 -3.84 3.68 -42.04
N THR A 512 -4.46 4.11 -43.14
CA THR A 512 -3.89 4.71 -44.33
C THR A 512 -2.86 5.79 -43.99
N ALA A 513 -1.66 5.64 -44.55
CA ALA A 513 -0.63 6.66 -44.52
C ALA A 513 -1.12 7.91 -45.27
N ASP A 514 -1.31 8.99 -44.55
CA ASP A 514 -1.31 10.33 -45.12
C ASP A 514 0.13 10.83 -45.21
N ALA A 515 0.50 11.24 -46.42
CA ALA A 515 1.83 11.65 -46.82
C ALA A 515 2.11 13.08 -46.39
N SER A 516 2.51 13.27 -45.12
CA SER A 516 3.26 14.46 -44.70
C SER A 516 4.34 13.99 -43.72
N GLY A 517 5.59 14.14 -44.12
CA GLY A 517 6.76 13.49 -43.51
C GLY A 517 7.30 14.11 -42.23
N GLU A 518 6.45 14.49 -41.29
CA GLU A 518 6.81 14.77 -39.89
C GLU A 518 5.94 13.89 -39.00
N GLU A 519 6.58 12.98 -38.26
CA GLU A 519 5.87 12.17 -37.25
C GLU A 519 5.42 13.12 -36.12
N SER A 520 4.12 13.41 -36.08
CA SER A 520 3.53 14.21 -34.99
C SER A 520 3.66 13.46 -33.67
N TYR A 521 3.96 14.16 -32.57
CA TYR A 521 4.01 13.58 -31.22
C TYR A 521 2.74 12.85 -30.84
N GLU A 522 1.57 13.29 -31.31
CA GLU A 522 0.28 12.61 -31.12
C GLU A 522 0.31 11.17 -31.65
N ARG A 523 0.81 10.96 -32.87
CA ARG A 523 0.91 9.61 -33.47
C ARG A 523 1.87 8.72 -32.72
N ILE A 524 3.02 9.27 -32.33
CA ILE A 524 4.03 8.52 -31.56
C ILE A 524 3.45 8.13 -30.20
N LEU A 525 2.80 9.06 -29.50
CA LEU A 525 2.19 8.79 -28.20
C LEU A 525 1.02 7.82 -28.29
N CYS A 526 0.15 7.93 -29.30
CA CYS A 526 -0.90 6.94 -29.55
C CYS A 526 -0.32 5.53 -29.76
N ALA A 527 0.78 5.42 -30.53
CA ALA A 527 1.47 4.15 -30.73
C ALA A 527 2.05 3.60 -29.41
N MET A 528 2.73 4.45 -28.63
CA MET A 528 3.25 4.06 -27.30
C MET A 528 2.14 3.64 -26.36
N VAL A 529 1.01 4.37 -26.32
CA VAL A 529 -0.16 4.05 -25.51
C VAL A 529 -0.76 2.71 -25.93
N ASN A 530 -0.93 2.48 -27.23
CA ASN A 530 -1.42 1.22 -27.75
C ASN A 530 -0.56 0.02 -27.30
N GLU A 531 0.76 0.17 -27.37
CA GLU A 531 1.67 -0.90 -26.95
C GLU A 531 1.68 -1.11 -25.43
N ILE A 532 1.66 -0.02 -24.64
CA ILE A 532 1.69 -0.08 -23.16
C ILE A 532 0.38 -0.65 -22.62
N LEU A 533 -0.75 -0.17 -23.14
CA LEU A 533 -2.07 -0.64 -22.72
C LEU A 533 -2.48 -1.94 -23.41
N LYS A 534 -1.70 -2.36 -24.42
CA LYS A 534 -2.01 -3.52 -25.27
C LYS A 534 -3.39 -3.39 -25.90
N ILE A 535 -3.68 -2.23 -26.50
CA ILE A 535 -4.90 -1.91 -27.25
C ILE A 535 -4.54 -1.54 -28.68
N GLY A 536 -5.50 -1.54 -29.60
CA GLY A 536 -5.24 -1.27 -31.02
C GLY A 536 -5.82 0.05 -31.55
N HIS A 537 -6.35 0.92 -30.69
CA HIS A 537 -7.25 1.99 -31.16
C HIS A 537 -7.15 3.32 -30.40
N ALA A 538 -6.04 3.59 -29.69
CA ALA A 538 -5.88 4.88 -29.04
C ALA A 538 -5.87 6.02 -30.06
N ALA A 539 -6.69 7.05 -29.83
CA ALA A 539 -6.81 8.27 -30.61
C ALA A 539 -6.32 9.49 -29.80
N PRO A 540 -5.93 10.60 -30.43
CA PRO A 540 -5.43 11.78 -29.74
C PRO A 540 -6.41 12.37 -28.70
N GLU A 541 -7.70 12.27 -28.95
CA GLU A 541 -8.78 12.74 -28.07
C GLU A 541 -9.05 11.82 -26.87
N ASP A 542 -8.49 10.62 -26.85
CA ASP A 542 -8.69 9.67 -25.76
C ASP A 542 -7.91 10.05 -24.51
N ASN A 543 -8.53 9.84 -23.36
CA ASN A 543 -7.84 9.93 -22.08
C ASN A 543 -7.12 8.60 -21.78
N PHE A 544 -5.84 8.68 -21.43
CA PHE A 544 -5.02 7.52 -21.10
C PHE A 544 -5.61 6.63 -20.00
N PHE A 545 -6.22 7.24 -18.98
CA PHE A 545 -6.81 6.52 -17.85
C PHE A 545 -8.14 5.85 -18.22
N ASP A 546 -8.93 6.48 -19.08
CA ASP A 546 -10.17 5.91 -19.60
C ASP A 546 -9.93 4.70 -20.49
N LEU A 547 -8.81 4.68 -21.22
CA LEU A 547 -8.35 3.53 -21.98
C LEU A 547 -7.83 2.35 -21.11
N GLY A 548 -7.86 2.48 -19.80
CA GLY A 548 -7.39 1.47 -18.86
C GLY A 548 -5.97 1.71 -18.36
N GLY A 549 -5.40 2.87 -18.65
CA GLY A 549 -4.15 3.33 -18.05
C GLY A 549 -4.28 3.53 -16.54
N HIS A 550 -3.17 3.45 -15.85
CA HIS A 550 -3.06 3.73 -14.43
C HIS A 550 -1.66 4.26 -14.11
N SER A 551 -1.46 4.74 -12.88
CA SER A 551 -0.23 5.41 -12.46
C SER A 551 1.06 4.67 -12.84
N VAL A 552 1.08 3.34 -12.70
CA VAL A 552 2.24 2.49 -13.06
C VAL A 552 2.49 2.49 -14.57
N LEU A 553 1.43 2.39 -15.39
CA LEU A 553 1.54 2.44 -16.84
C LEU A 553 1.86 3.86 -17.35
N ALA A 554 1.38 4.90 -16.65
CA ALA A 554 1.77 6.27 -16.91
C ALA A 554 3.27 6.49 -16.68
N ALA A 555 3.84 5.89 -15.62
CA ALA A 555 5.28 5.92 -15.38
C ALA A 555 6.07 5.16 -16.47
N GLN A 556 5.54 4.05 -16.98
CA GLN A 556 6.13 3.35 -18.14
C GLN A 556 6.07 4.20 -19.41
N LEU A 557 4.96 4.90 -19.64
CA LEU A 557 4.81 5.82 -20.77
C LEU A 557 5.83 6.98 -20.67
N ALA A 558 5.95 7.61 -19.49
CA ALA A 558 6.94 8.66 -19.26
C ALA A 558 8.39 8.17 -19.53
N ARG A 559 8.72 6.95 -19.08
CA ARG A 559 10.01 6.34 -19.35
C ARG A 559 10.25 6.13 -20.83
N ARG A 560 9.25 5.66 -21.58
CA ARG A 560 9.36 5.48 -23.04
C ARG A 560 9.50 6.82 -23.76
N VAL A 561 8.72 7.82 -23.40
CA VAL A 561 8.85 9.18 -23.95
C VAL A 561 10.29 9.67 -23.77
N ARG A 562 10.86 9.50 -22.58
CA ARG A 562 12.25 9.88 -22.33
C ARG A 562 13.25 9.06 -23.16
N SER A 563 13.09 7.72 -23.22
CA SER A 563 14.05 6.86 -23.92
C SER A 563 13.99 6.97 -25.45
N GLU A 564 12.81 7.20 -26.02
CA GLU A 564 12.59 7.22 -27.46
C GLU A 564 12.59 8.64 -28.06
N LEU A 565 12.09 9.63 -27.30
CA LEU A 565 12.00 11.04 -27.73
C LEU A 565 13.06 11.93 -27.07
N GLY A 566 13.76 11.45 -26.04
CA GLY A 566 14.75 12.25 -25.30
C GLY A 566 14.15 13.30 -24.36
N VAL A 567 12.83 13.33 -24.16
CA VAL A 567 12.11 14.39 -23.42
C VAL A 567 11.70 13.88 -22.06
N ALA A 568 12.09 14.59 -20.98
CA ALA A 568 11.75 14.25 -19.59
C ALA A 568 10.47 14.96 -19.14
N VAL A 569 9.30 14.38 -19.45
CA VAL A 569 8.02 14.95 -19.02
C VAL A 569 7.82 14.73 -17.52
N PRO A 570 7.56 15.81 -16.74
CA PRO A 570 7.26 15.66 -15.32
C PRO A 570 6.00 14.83 -15.10
N MET A 571 6.04 13.92 -14.12
CA MET A 571 4.94 12.99 -13.86
C MET A 571 3.63 13.71 -13.50
N ARG A 572 3.71 14.85 -12.83
CA ARG A 572 2.54 15.71 -12.55
C ARG A 572 1.82 16.11 -13.84
N ASP A 573 2.57 16.46 -14.87
CA ASP A 573 2.02 16.95 -16.15
C ASP A 573 1.49 15.78 -16.99
N MET A 574 2.15 14.60 -16.88
CA MET A 574 1.68 13.33 -17.46
C MET A 574 0.32 12.90 -16.88
N LEU A 575 0.16 13.00 -15.56
CA LEU A 575 -1.09 12.64 -14.87
C LEU A 575 -2.18 13.68 -15.05
N GLY A 576 -1.82 14.94 -15.32
CA GLY A 576 -2.74 16.07 -15.49
C GLY A 576 -3.29 16.23 -16.91
N ALA A 577 -2.72 15.53 -17.90
CA ALA A 577 -3.17 15.61 -19.28
C ALA A 577 -4.59 15.01 -19.44
N GLY A 578 -5.52 15.78 -19.98
CA GLY A 578 -6.90 15.36 -20.19
C GLY A 578 -7.07 14.35 -21.33
N ASN A 579 -6.13 14.34 -22.28
CA ASN A 579 -6.10 13.40 -23.42
C ASN A 579 -4.68 13.28 -23.99
N ILE A 580 -4.50 12.39 -24.98
CA ILE A 580 -3.19 12.12 -25.60
C ILE A 580 -2.70 13.33 -26.40
N ALA A 581 -3.57 14.12 -27.02
CA ALA A 581 -3.19 15.34 -27.73
C ALA A 581 -2.60 16.39 -26.78
N GLU A 582 -3.23 16.60 -25.64
CA GLU A 582 -2.70 17.51 -24.60
C GLU A 582 -1.35 17.04 -24.07
N LEU A 583 -1.17 15.71 -23.92
CA LEU A 583 0.11 15.12 -23.55
C LEU A 583 1.17 15.38 -24.64
N ALA A 584 0.81 15.33 -25.91
CA ALA A 584 1.70 15.64 -27.04
C ALA A 584 2.17 17.11 -26.98
N ASP A 585 1.25 18.03 -26.68
CA ASP A 585 1.58 19.46 -26.48
C ASP A 585 2.55 19.67 -25.31
N ILE A 586 2.39 18.89 -24.23
CA ILE A 586 3.28 18.92 -23.06
C ILE A 586 4.68 18.43 -23.47
N VAL A 587 4.78 17.32 -24.19
CA VAL A 587 6.05 16.78 -24.70
C VAL A 587 6.78 17.82 -25.54
N GLU A 588 6.07 18.42 -26.50
CA GLU A 588 6.65 19.42 -27.41
C GLU A 588 7.15 20.68 -26.68
N ARG A 589 6.38 21.16 -25.71
CA ARG A 589 6.78 22.31 -24.87
C ARG A 589 8.00 21.99 -24.02
N THR A 590 8.06 20.79 -23.43
CA THR A 590 9.18 20.36 -22.61
C THR A 590 10.45 20.25 -23.43
N GLU A 591 10.38 19.64 -24.63
CA GLU A 591 11.52 19.55 -25.53
C GLU A 591 12.08 20.92 -25.94
N ARG A 592 11.20 21.88 -26.26
CA ARG A 592 11.62 23.25 -26.57
C ARG A 592 12.35 23.93 -25.40
N THR A 593 11.90 23.65 -24.16
CA THR A 593 12.51 24.22 -22.96
C THR A 593 13.86 23.58 -22.64
N GLU A 594 14.04 22.30 -22.90
CA GLU A 594 15.32 21.59 -22.69
C GLU A 594 16.38 21.94 -23.76
N ARG A 595 15.94 22.37 -24.95
CA ARG A 595 16.83 22.80 -26.05
C ARG A 595 17.23 24.28 -25.97
N ALA A 596 16.52 25.11 -25.20
CA ALA A 596 16.80 26.53 -25.00
C ALA A 596 17.74 26.78 -23.83
#